data_29fcb2686c2af6b02b811c3e70fb377b
#
_entry.id   29fcb2686c2af6b02b811c3e70fb377b
#
_cell.length_a   1.000
_cell.length_b   1.000
_cell.length_c   1.000
_cell.angle_alpha   90.00
_cell.angle_beta   90.00
_cell.angle_gamma   90.00
#
_symmetry.space_group_name_H-M   'P 1'
#
loop_
_entity.id
_entity.type
_entity.pdbx_description
1 polymer ?
#
loop_
_entity_poly.entity_id
_entity_poly.type
_entity_poly.pdbx_seq_one_letter_code
_entity_poly.pdbx_strand_id
1 'polypeptide(L)'
;MEASDSMKEDLAKAILAQIREEEIVAMSCDVVNIPSPTGEELEMGRYMRRTFEEAGLSVSWQEIEDGRANVVGLWEGTGNGKSLMFNGHMDTSNTGRETFLTGLGYKPKAVIRNGMIYGLGIYNMKGALVCYTQAVKALMRAGVKLEGDVTIAAVAGEIEKTQWSDEFIGKEFRGYGVGTHHLVNHGVLPDMCILGEPTDMQLVLGHYGTVWVRISTHGHYVHTAFTRGKQDHSSIFRMKEILAPIYEWIAAWEKKATYDGQPGVVNVGCIRGGHPWRVSRTPDRTDVFLDVRVPPTMPLKEVRISVKQLVLDLRKKHSDYGIEYETFVSVPGAEISKDHQLVKTIESCHQRVLGTAATHATVLWDSDASVMTRFGIETLNYGPSSGPRDAEGEKVAIETLVNTTKVYALAAAEICGAH
;
A
#
# COMPACT_ATOMS: atom_id res chain seq x y z
N MET A 1 -2.33 -35.60 -24.27
CA MET A 1 -2.82 -34.92 -23.06
C MET A 1 -2.05 -35.35 -21.83
N GLU A 2 -1.89 -36.65 -21.55
CA GLU A 2 -1.16 -37.18 -20.36
C GLU A 2 0.34 -36.83 -20.29
N ALA A 3 1.07 -36.85 -21.40
CA ALA A 3 2.50 -36.51 -21.42
C ALA A 3 2.77 -35.00 -21.14
N SER A 4 1.83 -34.10 -21.54
CA SER A 4 1.91 -32.65 -21.28
C SER A 4 1.68 -32.30 -19.81
N ASP A 5 0.79 -33.01 -19.12
CA ASP A 5 0.52 -32.79 -17.69
C ASP A 5 1.64 -33.35 -16.79
N SER A 6 2.23 -34.46 -17.15
CA SER A 6 3.38 -35.07 -16.46
C SER A 6 4.63 -34.18 -16.53
N MET A 7 4.92 -33.60 -17.68
CA MET A 7 6.06 -32.66 -17.86
C MET A 7 5.88 -31.37 -17.06
N LYS A 8 4.64 -30.83 -16.98
CA LYS A 8 4.33 -29.66 -16.15
C LYS A 8 4.47 -29.95 -14.66
N GLU A 9 4.10 -31.14 -14.21
CA GLU A 9 4.21 -31.56 -12.81
C GLU A 9 5.68 -31.71 -12.39
N ASP A 10 6.52 -32.30 -13.20
CA ASP A 10 7.95 -32.49 -12.92
C ASP A 10 8.69 -31.14 -12.90
N LEU A 11 8.35 -30.22 -13.80
CA LEU A 11 8.90 -28.86 -13.80
C LEU A 11 8.51 -28.10 -12.51
N ALA A 12 7.25 -28.19 -12.11
CA ALA A 12 6.77 -27.58 -10.87
C ALA A 12 7.53 -28.13 -9.65
N LYS A 13 7.73 -29.46 -9.57
CA LYS A 13 8.53 -30.11 -8.50
C LYS A 13 9.98 -29.62 -8.51
N ALA A 14 10.60 -29.51 -9.70
CA ALA A 14 11.96 -29.04 -9.85
C ALA A 14 12.11 -27.58 -9.36
N ILE A 15 11.15 -26.70 -9.70
CA ILE A 15 11.12 -25.31 -9.24
C ILE A 15 10.97 -25.25 -7.71
N LEU A 16 9.97 -25.92 -7.16
CA LEU A 16 9.68 -25.91 -5.72
C LEU A 16 10.84 -26.44 -4.88
N ALA A 17 11.61 -27.42 -5.40
CA ALA A 17 12.80 -27.96 -4.74
C ALA A 17 13.97 -26.93 -4.63
N GLN A 18 13.94 -25.84 -5.38
CA GLN A 18 14.97 -24.79 -5.33
C GLN A 18 14.66 -23.67 -4.32
N ILE A 19 13.48 -23.68 -3.70
CA ILE A 19 13.10 -22.67 -2.71
C ILE A 19 13.74 -23.05 -1.35
N ARG A 20 14.50 -22.11 -0.79
CA ARG A 20 15.29 -22.28 0.42
C ARG A 20 14.80 -21.35 1.51
N GLU A 21 14.23 -21.93 2.57
CA GLU A 21 13.68 -21.17 3.70
C GLU A 21 14.74 -20.30 4.37
N GLU A 22 15.96 -20.83 4.54
CA GLU A 22 17.05 -20.09 5.16
C GLU A 22 17.45 -18.83 4.40
N GLU A 23 17.39 -18.83 3.06
CA GLU A 23 17.64 -17.62 2.25
C GLU A 23 16.49 -16.61 2.36
N ILE A 24 15.25 -17.09 2.43
CA ILE A 24 14.06 -16.24 2.64
C ILE A 24 14.17 -15.55 4.01
N VAL A 25 14.46 -16.30 5.06
CA VAL A 25 14.60 -15.78 6.43
C VAL A 25 15.76 -14.77 6.53
N ALA A 26 16.93 -15.12 5.99
CA ALA A 26 18.09 -14.24 6.00
C ALA A 26 17.80 -12.90 5.30
N MET A 27 17.29 -12.94 4.07
CA MET A 27 16.94 -11.74 3.30
C MET A 27 15.82 -10.94 3.99
N SER A 28 14.85 -11.61 4.63
CA SER A 28 13.80 -10.93 5.39
C SER A 28 14.37 -10.13 6.57
N CYS A 29 15.35 -10.69 7.28
CA CYS A 29 16.05 -9.99 8.34
C CYS A 29 16.84 -8.79 7.79
N ASP A 30 17.51 -8.95 6.66
CA ASP A 30 18.30 -7.87 6.04
C ASP A 30 17.41 -6.68 5.66
N VAL A 31 16.30 -6.91 4.95
CA VAL A 31 15.40 -5.83 4.51
C VAL A 31 14.73 -5.11 5.68
N VAL A 32 14.44 -5.80 6.78
CA VAL A 32 13.92 -5.19 8.01
C VAL A 32 14.98 -4.31 8.68
N ASN A 33 16.21 -4.79 8.73
CA ASN A 33 17.32 -4.08 9.40
C ASN A 33 17.78 -2.82 8.64
N ILE A 34 17.30 -2.60 7.42
CA ILE A 34 17.53 -1.38 6.64
C ILE A 34 16.33 -0.43 6.84
N PRO A 35 16.45 0.64 7.66
CA PRO A 35 15.39 1.63 7.79
C PRO A 35 15.12 2.31 6.42
N SER A 36 13.85 2.41 6.04
CA SER A 36 13.43 3.07 4.81
C SER A 36 12.08 3.74 4.98
N PRO A 37 11.91 4.67 5.93
CA PRO A 37 10.67 5.42 5.98
C PRO A 37 10.48 6.18 4.67
N THR A 38 9.23 6.40 4.26
CA THR A 38 8.92 7.15 3.03
C THR A 38 9.72 8.44 2.98
N GLY A 39 10.47 8.64 1.90
CA GLY A 39 11.42 9.75 1.72
C GLY A 39 12.88 9.42 2.03
N GLU A 40 13.18 8.26 2.62
CA GLU A 40 14.54 7.84 3.00
C GLU A 40 14.86 6.42 2.49
N GLU A 41 14.44 6.08 1.25
CA GLU A 41 14.53 4.72 0.69
C GLU A 41 15.89 4.37 0.07
N LEU A 42 16.85 5.30 0.01
CA LEU A 42 18.11 5.15 -0.73
C LEU A 42 18.89 3.87 -0.38
N GLU A 43 19.10 3.60 0.90
CA GLU A 43 19.88 2.42 1.33
C GLU A 43 19.16 1.11 1.02
N MET A 44 17.83 1.10 1.13
CA MET A 44 17.02 -0.04 0.72
C MET A 44 17.11 -0.27 -0.79
N GLY A 45 17.05 0.80 -1.58
CA GLY A 45 17.25 0.73 -3.04
C GLY A 45 18.64 0.20 -3.41
N ARG A 46 19.71 0.65 -2.74
CA ARG A 46 21.06 0.12 -2.94
C ARG A 46 21.17 -1.36 -2.61
N TYR A 47 20.51 -1.80 -1.55
CA TYR A 47 20.45 -3.22 -1.19
C TYR A 47 19.73 -4.02 -2.27
N MET A 48 18.55 -3.58 -2.72
CA MET A 48 17.78 -4.27 -3.76
C MET A 48 18.54 -4.32 -5.09
N ARG A 49 19.25 -3.24 -5.46
CA ARG A 49 20.08 -3.23 -6.66
C ARG A 49 21.14 -4.34 -6.63
N ARG A 50 21.95 -4.42 -5.56
CA ARG A 50 22.95 -5.48 -5.42
C ARG A 50 22.33 -6.87 -5.44
N THR A 51 21.20 -7.04 -4.73
CA THR A 51 20.49 -8.31 -4.67
C THR A 51 19.98 -8.78 -6.03
N PHE A 52 19.49 -7.86 -6.86
CA PHE A 52 19.05 -8.17 -8.23
C PHE A 52 20.22 -8.45 -9.15
N GLU A 53 21.31 -7.68 -9.07
CA GLU A 53 22.56 -7.93 -9.82
C GLU A 53 23.15 -9.30 -9.47
N GLU A 54 23.23 -9.67 -8.18
CA GLU A 54 23.68 -10.99 -7.69
C GLU A 54 22.74 -12.13 -8.10
N ALA A 55 21.46 -11.87 -8.27
CA ALA A 55 20.50 -12.84 -8.81
C ALA A 55 20.64 -13.02 -10.33
N GLY A 56 21.44 -12.21 -11.03
CA GLY A 56 21.64 -12.31 -12.48
C GLY A 56 20.61 -11.58 -13.32
N LEU A 57 19.87 -10.64 -12.73
CA LEU A 57 18.92 -9.79 -13.45
C LEU A 57 19.62 -8.62 -14.14
N SER A 58 19.06 -8.16 -15.25
CA SER A 58 19.41 -6.86 -15.84
C SER A 58 18.80 -5.76 -14.99
N VAL A 59 19.62 -4.90 -14.38
CA VAL A 59 19.15 -3.95 -13.36
C VAL A 59 19.19 -2.53 -13.87
N SER A 60 18.08 -1.80 -13.73
CA SER A 60 18.00 -0.37 -13.94
C SER A 60 17.70 0.38 -12.64
N TRP A 61 18.35 1.55 -12.51
CA TRP A 61 18.13 2.50 -11.41
C TRP A 61 17.39 3.70 -11.96
N GLN A 62 16.15 3.91 -11.49
CA GLN A 62 15.28 4.99 -11.95
C GLN A 62 15.19 6.05 -10.86
N GLU A 63 16.00 7.09 -10.93
CA GLU A 63 15.97 8.19 -9.96
C GLU A 63 14.69 9.00 -10.10
N ILE A 64 13.98 9.18 -8.97
CA ILE A 64 12.71 9.90 -8.89
C ILE A 64 12.95 11.32 -8.38
N GLU A 65 13.75 11.44 -7.34
CA GLU A 65 14.18 12.68 -6.71
C GLU A 65 15.45 12.40 -5.88
N ASP A 66 16.15 13.44 -5.43
CA ASP A 66 17.43 13.30 -4.75
C ASP A 66 17.37 12.28 -3.60
N GLY A 67 18.19 11.25 -3.71
CA GLY A 67 18.28 10.16 -2.73
C GLY A 67 17.11 9.17 -2.76
N ARG A 68 16.28 9.17 -3.82
CA ARG A 68 15.14 8.25 -3.99
C ARG A 68 15.06 7.71 -5.40
N ALA A 69 14.98 6.41 -5.54
CA ALA A 69 14.87 5.75 -6.83
C ALA A 69 14.09 4.45 -6.76
N ASN A 70 13.51 4.05 -7.89
CA ASN A 70 13.08 2.67 -8.09
C ASN A 70 14.29 1.82 -8.50
N VAL A 71 14.22 0.54 -8.18
CA VAL A 71 15.15 -0.48 -8.66
C VAL A 71 14.38 -1.53 -9.43
N VAL A 72 14.69 -1.67 -10.70
CA VAL A 72 13.98 -2.60 -11.60
C VAL A 72 14.94 -3.67 -12.05
N GLY A 73 14.64 -4.92 -11.73
CA GLY A 73 15.36 -6.10 -12.19
C GLY A 73 14.55 -6.82 -13.27
N LEU A 74 15.14 -7.00 -14.44
CA LEU A 74 14.54 -7.67 -15.58
C LEU A 74 15.23 -9.01 -15.84
N TRP A 75 14.44 -10.06 -15.98
CA TRP A 75 14.82 -11.33 -16.55
C TRP A 75 14.14 -11.49 -17.91
N GLU A 76 14.90 -11.31 -18.96
CA GLU A 76 14.42 -11.38 -20.34
C GLU A 76 14.05 -12.82 -20.72
N GLY A 77 12.86 -13.00 -21.27
CA GLY A 77 12.42 -14.22 -21.92
C GLY A 77 12.84 -14.27 -23.39
N THR A 78 12.29 -15.19 -24.14
CA THR A 78 12.53 -15.32 -25.59
C THR A 78 11.72 -14.29 -26.41
N GLY A 79 10.82 -13.55 -25.81
CA GLY A 79 9.99 -12.52 -26.41
C GLY A 79 8.67 -12.98 -27.04
N ASN A 80 8.29 -14.24 -26.86
CA ASN A 80 7.07 -14.82 -27.43
C ASN A 80 5.94 -15.06 -26.43
N GLY A 81 6.19 -14.88 -25.13
CA GLY A 81 5.24 -15.11 -24.04
C GLY A 81 4.73 -13.81 -23.43
N LYS A 82 3.75 -13.93 -22.52
CA LYS A 82 3.25 -12.82 -21.72
C LYS A 82 4.26 -12.43 -20.66
N SER A 83 4.39 -11.14 -20.43
CA SER A 83 5.25 -10.59 -19.39
C SER A 83 4.52 -10.45 -18.05
N LEU A 84 5.26 -10.72 -16.96
CA LEU A 84 4.79 -10.57 -15.59
C LEU A 84 5.70 -9.62 -14.82
N MET A 85 5.10 -8.69 -14.09
CA MET A 85 5.80 -7.88 -13.11
C MET A 85 5.37 -8.24 -11.69
N PHE A 86 6.36 -8.34 -10.82
CA PHE A 86 6.21 -8.27 -9.39
C PHE A 86 6.54 -6.84 -8.94
N ASN A 87 5.56 -6.10 -8.43
CA ASN A 87 5.75 -4.76 -7.93
C ASN A 87 5.62 -4.74 -6.41
N GLY A 88 6.48 -4.00 -5.73
CA GLY A 88 6.41 -3.81 -4.31
C GLY A 88 7.21 -2.60 -3.83
N HIS A 89 6.67 -1.92 -2.81
CA HIS A 89 7.32 -0.73 -2.29
C HIS A 89 8.39 -1.05 -1.24
N MET A 90 9.41 -0.19 -1.21
CA MET A 90 10.54 -0.26 -0.28
C MET A 90 10.30 0.54 0.99
N ASP A 91 9.39 1.49 0.96
CA ASP A 91 9.17 2.42 2.05
C ASP A 91 8.29 1.85 3.18
N THR A 92 8.38 2.46 4.35
CA THR A 92 7.64 2.07 5.54
C THR A 92 6.79 3.22 6.08
N SER A 93 5.63 2.87 6.66
CA SER A 93 4.68 3.85 7.21
C SER A 93 5.24 4.66 8.38
N ASN A 94 6.15 4.07 9.15
CA ASN A 94 6.76 4.65 10.34
C ASN A 94 8.28 4.73 10.20
N THR A 95 8.89 5.57 11.02
CA THR A 95 10.36 5.75 11.07
C THR A 95 11.04 4.78 12.05
N GLY A 96 10.27 4.16 12.95
CA GLY A 96 10.77 3.40 14.08
C GLY A 96 11.20 4.25 15.29
N ARG A 97 11.08 5.58 15.18
CA ARG A 97 11.44 6.56 16.23
C ARG A 97 10.23 7.05 17.03
N GLU A 98 9.04 6.70 16.63
CA GLU A 98 7.78 7.05 17.30
C GLU A 98 7.75 6.46 18.71
N THR A 99 7.64 7.32 19.74
CA THR A 99 7.72 6.91 21.15
C THR A 99 6.49 6.17 21.65
N PHE A 100 5.36 6.37 20.97
CA PHE A 100 4.09 5.72 21.28
C PHE A 100 3.92 4.32 20.62
N LEU A 101 4.82 3.94 19.70
CA LEU A 101 4.86 2.65 19.03
C LEU A 101 5.99 1.80 19.62
N THR A 102 5.68 0.94 20.59
CA THR A 102 6.68 0.21 21.39
C THR A 102 6.89 -1.25 20.98
N GLY A 103 5.96 -1.85 20.22
CA GLY A 103 6.05 -3.25 19.78
C GLY A 103 7.24 -3.52 18.87
N LEU A 104 7.67 -4.78 18.80
CA LEU A 104 8.81 -5.24 17.99
C LEU A 104 8.64 -4.93 16.50
N GLY A 105 7.42 -5.04 15.99
CA GLY A 105 7.07 -4.79 14.59
C GLY A 105 7.13 -3.32 14.17
N TYR A 106 7.26 -2.38 15.12
CA TYR A 106 7.43 -0.95 14.83
C TYR A 106 8.89 -0.51 14.82
N LYS A 107 9.82 -1.45 14.94
CA LYS A 107 11.27 -1.14 14.97
C LYS A 107 11.96 -1.70 13.72
N PRO A 108 12.90 -0.95 13.11
CA PRO A 108 13.69 -1.43 11.97
C PRO A 108 14.80 -2.37 12.49
N LYS A 109 14.38 -3.44 13.15
CA LYS A 109 15.24 -4.48 13.71
C LYS A 109 14.50 -5.81 13.68
N ALA A 110 15.00 -6.74 12.90
CA ALA A 110 14.41 -8.07 12.78
C ALA A 110 14.53 -8.87 14.08
N VAL A 111 13.41 -9.45 14.50
CA VAL A 111 13.37 -10.39 15.63
C VAL A 111 12.58 -11.63 15.21
N ILE A 112 13.21 -12.79 15.29
CA ILE A 112 12.54 -14.08 15.03
C ILE A 112 12.06 -14.66 16.35
N ARG A 113 10.76 -14.95 16.45
CA ARG A 113 10.13 -15.55 17.62
C ARG A 113 8.93 -16.40 17.21
N ASN A 114 8.92 -17.66 17.66
CA ASN A 114 7.81 -18.59 17.42
C ASN A 114 7.40 -18.74 15.93
N GLY A 115 8.36 -18.88 15.02
CA GLY A 115 8.10 -19.03 13.58
C GLY A 115 7.66 -17.73 12.88
N MET A 116 7.72 -16.60 13.58
CA MET A 116 7.37 -15.27 13.05
C MET A 116 8.62 -14.41 12.96
N ILE A 117 8.69 -13.57 11.93
CA ILE A 117 9.64 -12.46 11.83
C ILE A 117 8.89 -11.18 12.17
N TYR A 118 9.38 -10.47 13.18
CA TYR A 118 8.89 -9.15 13.59
C TYR A 118 9.85 -8.08 13.08
N GLY A 119 9.31 -6.94 12.68
CA GLY A 119 10.08 -5.77 12.34
C GLY A 119 9.36 -4.87 11.34
N LEU A 120 9.71 -3.60 11.35
CA LEU A 120 9.06 -2.58 10.55
C LEU A 120 9.26 -2.84 9.04
N GLY A 121 8.14 -2.86 8.31
CA GLY A 121 8.09 -3.08 6.87
C GLY A 121 8.08 -4.56 6.45
N ILE A 122 8.24 -5.53 7.38
CA ILE A 122 8.22 -6.95 6.98
C ILE A 122 6.86 -7.39 6.43
N TYR A 123 5.78 -6.83 6.97
CA TYR A 123 4.44 -7.12 6.55
C TYR A 123 4.01 -6.22 5.39
N ASN A 124 4.25 -4.92 5.49
CA ASN A 124 3.88 -3.93 4.49
C ASN A 124 5.13 -3.18 3.96
N MET A 125 5.71 -3.59 2.78
CA MET A 125 5.52 -4.89 2.12
C MET A 125 6.87 -5.52 1.74
N LYS A 126 7.96 -5.21 2.48
CA LYS A 126 9.31 -5.71 2.17
C LYS A 126 9.40 -7.24 2.12
N GLY A 127 8.54 -7.94 2.90
CA GLY A 127 8.45 -9.40 2.85
C GLY A 127 8.09 -9.91 1.44
N ALA A 128 7.25 -9.19 0.72
CA ALA A 128 6.92 -9.55 -0.66
C ALA A 128 8.11 -9.36 -1.62
N LEU A 129 8.92 -8.31 -1.44
CA LEU A 129 10.16 -8.12 -2.23
C LEU A 129 11.13 -9.29 -2.04
N VAL A 130 11.18 -9.85 -0.83
CA VAL A 130 11.93 -11.11 -0.57
C VAL A 130 11.33 -12.26 -1.35
N CYS A 131 10.01 -12.46 -1.27
CA CYS A 131 9.32 -13.53 -1.97
C CYS A 131 9.56 -13.48 -3.49
N TYR A 132 9.46 -12.30 -4.10
CA TYR A 132 9.72 -12.10 -5.54
C TYR A 132 11.13 -12.52 -5.92
N THR A 133 12.11 -12.00 -5.17
CA THR A 133 13.53 -12.27 -5.42
C THR A 133 13.83 -13.75 -5.32
N GLN A 134 13.34 -14.41 -4.28
CA GLN A 134 13.59 -15.82 -4.06
C GLN A 134 12.82 -16.72 -5.04
N ALA A 135 11.65 -16.30 -5.51
CA ALA A 135 10.89 -16.99 -6.56
C ALA A 135 11.67 -16.99 -7.89
N VAL A 136 12.18 -15.83 -8.30
CA VAL A 136 12.98 -15.71 -9.53
C VAL A 136 14.30 -16.49 -9.40
N LYS A 137 15.00 -16.40 -8.27
CA LYS A 137 16.20 -17.21 -8.00
C LYS A 137 15.92 -18.72 -8.07
N ALA A 138 14.77 -19.17 -7.58
CA ALA A 138 14.39 -20.58 -7.64
C ALA A 138 14.14 -21.06 -9.07
N LEU A 139 13.46 -20.26 -9.89
CA LEU A 139 13.25 -20.53 -11.31
C LEU A 139 14.59 -20.64 -12.07
N MET A 140 15.49 -19.68 -11.86
CA MET A 140 16.83 -19.71 -12.49
C MET A 140 17.66 -20.92 -12.08
N ARG A 141 17.63 -21.31 -10.78
CA ARG A 141 18.31 -22.50 -10.26
C ARG A 141 17.73 -23.80 -10.82
N ALA A 142 16.44 -23.82 -11.10
CA ALA A 142 15.79 -24.96 -11.75
C ALA A 142 16.14 -25.07 -13.24
N GLY A 143 16.90 -24.11 -13.79
CA GLY A 143 17.28 -24.07 -15.21
C GLY A 143 16.11 -23.72 -16.13
N VAL A 144 15.06 -23.11 -15.61
CA VAL A 144 13.87 -22.69 -16.37
C VAL A 144 14.25 -21.67 -17.44
N LYS A 145 13.69 -21.83 -18.63
CA LYS A 145 13.66 -20.79 -19.66
C LYS A 145 12.25 -20.27 -19.81
N LEU A 146 12.10 -18.98 -19.97
CA LEU A 146 10.81 -18.32 -20.09
C LEU A 146 10.59 -17.80 -21.52
N GLU A 147 9.36 -17.88 -22.01
CA GLU A 147 8.96 -17.23 -23.26
C GLU A 147 8.74 -15.72 -23.06
N GLY A 148 8.08 -15.33 -21.98
CA GLY A 148 7.85 -13.93 -21.61
C GLY A 148 8.79 -13.43 -20.52
N ASP A 149 8.86 -12.11 -20.37
CA ASP A 149 9.73 -11.44 -19.41
C ASP A 149 9.19 -11.51 -17.98
N VAL A 150 10.09 -11.58 -17.01
CA VAL A 150 9.77 -11.36 -15.58
C VAL A 150 10.49 -10.11 -15.09
N THR A 151 9.74 -9.16 -14.57
CA THR A 151 10.25 -7.94 -13.96
C THR A 151 10.02 -7.94 -12.46
N ILE A 152 11.01 -7.56 -11.66
CA ILE A 152 10.82 -7.21 -10.24
C ILE A 152 11.03 -5.70 -10.12
N ALA A 153 10.02 -4.97 -9.67
CA ALA A 153 10.09 -3.55 -9.42
C ALA A 153 10.04 -3.27 -7.91
N ALA A 154 11.17 -2.87 -7.34
CA ALA A 154 11.23 -2.33 -5.98
C ALA A 154 11.07 -0.81 -6.06
N VAL A 155 9.88 -0.31 -5.71
CA VAL A 155 9.50 1.08 -5.91
C VAL A 155 9.58 1.90 -4.62
N ALA A 156 9.78 3.21 -4.75
CA ALA A 156 9.81 4.14 -3.63
C ALA A 156 8.49 4.91 -3.52
N GLY A 157 8.08 5.25 -2.29
CA GLY A 157 7.03 6.23 -2.04
C GLY A 157 5.62 5.79 -2.43
N GLU A 158 5.24 4.58 -2.05
CA GLU A 158 3.86 4.13 -2.15
C GLU A 158 3.01 4.75 -1.05
N ILE A 159 3.55 4.80 0.19
CA ILE A 159 2.80 5.14 1.39
C ILE A 159 2.15 6.52 1.31
N GLU A 160 0.89 6.58 1.75
CA GLU A 160 0.08 7.79 1.84
C GLU A 160 0.50 8.65 3.03
N LYS A 161 1.27 9.69 2.79
CA LYS A 161 1.63 10.69 3.80
C LYS A 161 1.58 12.09 3.23
N THR A 162 1.24 13.06 4.07
CA THR A 162 1.37 14.48 3.77
C THR A 162 2.33 15.15 4.73
N GLN A 163 3.00 16.20 4.28
CA GLN A 163 3.92 17.03 5.08
C GLN A 163 3.20 18.20 5.75
N TRP A 164 1.93 18.02 6.03
CA TRP A 164 1.12 19.04 6.69
C TRP A 164 1.37 19.01 8.18
N SER A 165 1.80 20.11 8.67
CA SER A 165 2.01 20.51 10.05
C SER A 165 3.46 20.39 10.54
N ASP A 166 3.77 21.19 11.57
CA ASP A 166 5.07 21.20 12.25
C ASP A 166 5.36 19.90 13.02
N GLU A 167 4.38 18.99 13.07
CA GLU A 167 4.50 17.67 13.73
C GLU A 167 4.99 16.58 12.77
N PHE A 168 5.07 16.87 11.48
CA PHE A 168 5.61 15.92 10.52
C PHE A 168 7.11 15.70 10.79
N ILE A 169 7.47 14.46 11.06
CA ILE A 169 8.86 14.04 11.25
C ILE A 169 9.34 13.35 9.97
N GLY A 170 10.30 13.94 9.28
CA GLY A 170 10.86 13.39 8.05
C GLY A 170 11.28 14.46 7.05
N LYS A 171 11.82 14.02 5.93
CA LYS A 171 12.13 14.90 4.80
C LYS A 171 10.88 15.23 4.00
N GLU A 172 10.90 16.36 3.31
CA GLU A 172 9.96 16.60 2.21
C GLU A 172 10.13 15.50 1.15
N PHE A 173 9.02 14.91 0.72
CA PHE A 173 9.02 13.83 -0.25
C PHE A 173 7.70 13.78 -1.01
N ARG A 174 7.69 13.07 -2.14
CA ARG A 174 6.47 12.68 -2.83
C ARG A 174 6.14 11.23 -2.49
N GLY A 175 4.89 10.98 -2.08
CA GLY A 175 4.33 9.66 -1.82
C GLY A 175 3.24 9.30 -2.83
N TYR A 176 2.25 8.53 -2.41
CA TYR A 176 1.06 8.15 -3.19
C TYR A 176 1.38 7.45 -4.50
N GLY A 177 2.21 6.41 -4.43
CA GLY A 177 2.57 5.64 -5.60
C GLY A 177 3.51 6.36 -6.56
N VAL A 178 4.28 7.37 -6.10
CA VAL A 178 5.18 8.13 -6.97
C VAL A 178 6.16 7.23 -7.72
N GLY A 179 6.65 6.18 -7.06
CA GLY A 179 7.57 5.21 -7.67
C GLY A 179 6.90 4.44 -8.80
N THR A 180 5.73 3.90 -8.57
CA THR A 180 4.98 3.16 -9.59
C THR A 180 4.52 4.07 -10.72
N HIS A 181 4.08 5.30 -10.43
CA HIS A 181 3.83 6.30 -11.48
C HIS A 181 5.05 6.57 -12.34
N HIS A 182 6.22 6.74 -11.71
CA HIS A 182 7.49 6.95 -12.43
C HIS A 182 7.83 5.73 -13.28
N LEU A 183 7.69 4.53 -12.74
CA LEU A 183 7.94 3.25 -13.39
C LEU A 183 7.18 3.11 -14.72
N VAL A 184 5.85 3.24 -14.67
CA VAL A 184 5.01 3.07 -15.87
C VAL A 184 5.17 4.21 -16.86
N ASN A 185 5.39 5.45 -16.40
CA ASN A 185 5.68 6.59 -17.28
C ASN A 185 7.04 6.47 -17.99
N HIS A 186 7.96 5.64 -17.48
CA HIS A 186 9.26 5.35 -18.08
C HIS A 186 9.28 4.04 -18.88
N GLY A 187 8.09 3.54 -19.25
CA GLY A 187 7.95 2.46 -20.23
C GLY A 187 8.05 1.04 -19.67
N VAL A 188 8.01 0.85 -18.35
CA VAL A 188 7.90 -0.50 -17.76
C VAL A 188 6.42 -0.90 -17.75
N LEU A 189 5.99 -1.58 -18.80
CA LEU A 189 4.59 -1.88 -19.09
C LEU A 189 4.42 -3.39 -19.34
N PRO A 190 4.31 -4.22 -18.30
CA PRO A 190 4.06 -5.66 -18.43
C PRO A 190 2.61 -5.93 -18.84
N ASP A 191 2.32 -7.16 -19.29
CA ASP A 191 0.95 -7.60 -19.54
C ASP A 191 0.16 -7.77 -18.24
N MET A 192 0.82 -8.23 -17.17
CA MET A 192 0.21 -8.51 -15.87
C MET A 192 1.12 -8.10 -14.71
N CYS A 193 0.52 -7.76 -13.57
CA CYS A 193 1.25 -7.40 -12.36
C CYS A 193 0.70 -8.13 -11.12
N ILE A 194 1.59 -8.63 -10.28
CA ILE A 194 1.28 -9.09 -8.93
C ILE A 194 1.85 -8.08 -7.95
N LEU A 195 0.98 -7.54 -7.08
CA LEU A 195 1.34 -6.73 -5.94
C LEU A 195 1.28 -7.58 -4.67
N GLY A 196 2.38 -7.69 -3.96
CA GLY A 196 2.50 -8.51 -2.75
C GLY A 196 2.06 -7.80 -1.49
N GLU A 197 1.11 -6.89 -1.59
CA GLU A 197 0.49 -6.29 -0.42
C GLU A 197 0.00 -7.35 0.55
N PRO A 198 -0.03 -7.05 1.86
CA PRO A 198 -0.36 -8.03 2.87
C PRO A 198 -1.84 -8.43 2.83
N THR A 199 -2.14 -9.48 2.09
CA THR A 199 -3.51 -9.99 1.87
C THR A 199 -3.86 -11.21 2.71
N ASP A 200 -2.95 -11.65 3.59
CA ASP A 200 -3.09 -12.92 4.33
C ASP A 200 -3.32 -14.11 3.38
N MET A 201 -2.62 -14.11 2.23
CA MET A 201 -2.71 -15.10 1.15
C MET A 201 -4.11 -15.22 0.52
N GLN A 202 -4.95 -14.20 0.65
CA GLN A 202 -6.21 -14.08 -0.08
C GLN A 202 -5.97 -13.37 -1.41
N LEU A 203 -6.78 -13.67 -2.42
CA LEU A 203 -6.81 -12.93 -3.68
C LEU A 203 -7.69 -11.69 -3.50
N VAL A 204 -7.08 -10.52 -3.46
CA VAL A 204 -7.82 -9.27 -3.35
C VAL A 204 -8.26 -8.82 -4.75
N LEU A 205 -9.54 -9.05 -5.05
CA LEU A 205 -10.14 -8.74 -6.35
C LEU A 205 -10.54 -7.27 -6.48
N GLY A 206 -10.70 -6.57 -5.36
CA GLY A 206 -11.01 -5.15 -5.35
C GLY A 206 -10.48 -4.47 -4.10
N HIS A 207 -10.02 -3.26 -4.24
CA HIS A 207 -9.65 -2.41 -3.11
C HIS A 207 -10.24 -1.01 -3.27
N TYR A 208 -10.53 -0.39 -2.12
CA TYR A 208 -11.03 0.97 -2.09
C TYR A 208 -9.90 1.95 -2.46
N GLY A 209 -10.29 3.11 -2.95
CA GLY A 209 -9.41 4.26 -3.02
C GLY A 209 -9.61 5.17 -1.82
N THR A 210 -8.89 6.27 -1.79
CA THR A 210 -8.98 7.26 -0.73
C THR A 210 -9.11 8.68 -1.26
N VAL A 211 -9.82 9.52 -0.52
CA VAL A 211 -9.79 10.98 -0.67
C VAL A 211 -9.64 11.60 0.71
N TRP A 212 -8.57 12.37 0.91
CA TRP A 212 -8.41 13.12 2.14
C TRP A 212 -8.99 14.51 2.02
N VAL A 213 -9.76 14.87 3.03
CA VAL A 213 -10.52 16.12 3.08
C VAL A 213 -10.18 16.89 4.35
N ARG A 214 -9.92 18.17 4.22
CA ARG A 214 -9.89 19.10 5.34
C ARG A 214 -11.16 19.95 5.31
N ILE A 215 -11.82 20.12 6.46
CA ILE A 215 -12.87 21.11 6.66
C ILE A 215 -12.41 22.06 7.76
N SER A 216 -12.48 23.34 7.51
CA SER A 216 -11.99 24.41 8.41
C SER A 216 -13.12 25.29 8.90
N THR A 217 -13.00 25.75 10.13
CA THR A 217 -13.77 26.89 10.65
C THR A 217 -12.83 28.02 11.01
N HIS A 218 -13.26 29.26 10.77
CA HIS A 218 -12.50 30.43 11.14
C HIS A 218 -13.15 31.15 12.33
N GLY A 219 -12.35 31.82 13.12
CA GLY A 219 -12.74 32.58 14.30
C GLY A 219 -12.01 33.92 14.36
N HIS A 220 -12.05 34.53 15.53
CA HIS A 220 -11.37 35.79 15.80
C HIS A 220 -10.32 35.60 16.89
N TYR A 221 -9.11 36.11 16.66
CA TYR A 221 -8.00 36.02 17.62
C TYR A 221 -8.14 37.11 18.70
N VAL A 222 -8.90 36.80 19.77
CA VAL A 222 -9.25 37.73 20.85
C VAL A 222 -8.73 37.25 22.19
N HIS A 223 -8.28 38.18 23.04
CA HIS A 223 -7.82 37.85 24.40
C HIS A 223 -9.00 37.37 25.27
N THR A 224 -8.80 36.34 26.07
CA THR A 224 -9.81 35.72 26.98
C THR A 224 -10.59 36.76 27.81
N ALA A 225 -9.94 37.81 28.30
CA ALA A 225 -10.59 38.87 29.08
C ALA A 225 -11.74 39.56 28.32
N PHE A 226 -11.77 39.48 26.99
CA PHE A 226 -12.74 40.16 26.13
C PHE A 226 -13.74 39.22 25.46
N THR A 227 -13.72 37.90 25.83
CA THR A 227 -14.57 36.86 25.20
C THR A 227 -15.88 36.62 25.94
N ARG A 228 -16.15 37.31 27.04
CA ARG A 228 -17.37 37.12 27.83
C ARG A 228 -18.63 37.27 26.98
N GLY A 229 -19.41 36.18 26.88
CA GLY A 229 -20.61 36.14 26.06
C GLY A 229 -20.38 36.01 24.55
N LYS A 230 -19.15 35.79 24.11
CA LYS A 230 -18.74 35.71 22.69
C LYS A 230 -17.94 34.41 22.44
N GLN A 231 -18.44 33.27 22.89
CA GLN A 231 -17.76 31.99 22.67
C GLN A 231 -17.69 31.62 21.21
N ASP A 232 -18.63 32.04 20.39
CA ASP A 232 -18.70 31.89 18.94
C ASP A 232 -17.58 32.61 18.18
N HIS A 233 -16.80 33.47 18.85
CA HIS A 233 -15.55 34.01 18.29
C HIS A 233 -14.45 32.91 18.15
N SER A 234 -14.54 31.84 18.90
CA SER A 234 -13.57 30.72 18.85
C SER A 234 -13.85 29.80 17.67
N SER A 235 -12.86 29.56 16.82
CA SER A 235 -12.97 28.56 15.76
C SER A 235 -13.17 27.14 16.31
N ILE A 236 -12.67 26.83 17.52
CA ILE A 236 -12.94 25.54 18.21
C ILE A 236 -14.42 25.41 18.55
N PHE A 237 -15.05 26.47 19.06
CA PHE A 237 -16.48 26.45 19.31
C PHE A 237 -17.28 26.23 18.02
N ARG A 238 -16.91 26.94 16.94
CA ARG A 238 -17.53 26.82 15.62
C ARG A 238 -17.35 25.41 15.05
N MET A 239 -16.17 24.80 15.20
CA MET A 239 -15.92 23.42 14.80
C MET A 239 -16.79 22.43 15.58
N LYS A 240 -16.92 22.59 16.90
CA LYS A 240 -17.81 21.78 17.74
C LYS A 240 -19.24 21.77 17.19
N GLU A 241 -19.75 22.91 16.74
CA GLU A 241 -21.13 23.02 16.23
C GLU A 241 -21.34 22.31 14.89
N ILE A 242 -20.28 22.15 14.08
CA ILE A 242 -20.38 21.48 12.78
C ILE A 242 -19.94 20.00 12.82
N LEU A 243 -19.36 19.51 13.92
CA LEU A 243 -18.94 18.12 14.01
C LEU A 243 -20.12 17.14 13.93
N ALA A 244 -21.24 17.41 14.59
CA ALA A 244 -22.39 16.51 14.51
C ALA A 244 -22.94 16.36 13.08
N PRO A 245 -23.18 17.41 12.31
CA PRO A 245 -23.48 17.30 10.87
C PRO A 245 -22.41 16.56 10.04
N ILE A 246 -21.13 16.72 10.37
CA ILE A 246 -20.06 15.95 9.71
C ILE A 246 -20.21 14.45 9.99
N TYR A 247 -20.47 14.05 11.23
CA TYR A 247 -20.71 12.64 11.57
C TYR A 247 -22.00 12.08 10.94
N GLU A 248 -23.05 12.87 10.80
CA GLU A 248 -24.26 12.50 10.05
C GLU A 248 -23.92 12.25 8.56
N TRP A 249 -23.12 13.13 7.96
CA TRP A 249 -22.62 12.97 6.60
C TRP A 249 -21.75 11.70 6.47
N ILE A 250 -20.85 11.43 7.44
CA ILE A 250 -20.03 10.21 7.48
C ILE A 250 -20.92 8.97 7.40
N ALA A 251 -21.92 8.85 8.26
CA ALA A 251 -22.83 7.70 8.27
C ALA A 251 -23.59 7.53 6.94
N ALA A 252 -23.99 8.65 6.32
CA ALA A 252 -24.65 8.61 5.01
C ALA A 252 -23.68 8.22 3.88
N TRP A 253 -22.43 8.68 3.94
CA TRP A 253 -21.39 8.34 2.98
C TRP A 253 -21.02 6.86 3.05
N GLU A 254 -20.75 6.33 4.23
CA GLU A 254 -20.39 4.93 4.44
C GLU A 254 -21.45 3.97 3.86
N LYS A 255 -22.72 4.31 4.06
CA LYS A 255 -23.84 3.56 3.46
C LYS A 255 -23.88 3.70 1.94
N LYS A 256 -23.65 4.90 1.38
CA LYS A 256 -23.62 5.16 -0.07
C LYS A 256 -22.44 4.45 -0.75
N ALA A 257 -21.29 4.44 -0.07
CA ALA A 257 -20.02 3.91 -0.57
C ALA A 257 -19.87 2.40 -0.31
N THR A 258 -20.96 1.63 -0.41
CA THR A 258 -20.94 0.17 -0.26
C THR A 258 -20.53 -0.49 -1.58
N TYR A 259 -19.58 -1.43 -1.50
CA TYR A 259 -19.10 -2.24 -2.60
C TYR A 259 -18.87 -3.67 -2.14
N ASP A 260 -19.30 -4.66 -2.91
CA ASP A 260 -19.19 -6.09 -2.60
C ASP A 260 -19.68 -6.46 -1.17
N GLY A 261 -20.79 -5.83 -0.77
CA GLY A 261 -21.39 -6.01 0.56
C GLY A 261 -20.65 -5.33 1.72
N GLN A 262 -19.50 -4.69 1.46
CA GLN A 262 -18.78 -3.91 2.47
C GLN A 262 -19.18 -2.44 2.38
N PRO A 263 -19.63 -1.79 3.48
CA PRO A 263 -19.80 -0.34 3.52
C PRO A 263 -18.44 0.35 3.45
N GLY A 264 -18.42 1.56 2.89
CA GLY A 264 -17.25 2.43 2.96
C GLY A 264 -16.91 2.80 4.40
N VAL A 265 -15.75 3.41 4.58
CA VAL A 265 -15.28 3.88 5.90
C VAL A 265 -14.82 5.33 5.76
N VAL A 266 -15.14 6.14 6.76
CA VAL A 266 -14.58 7.48 6.90
C VAL A 266 -13.98 7.64 8.29
N ASN A 267 -12.69 7.94 8.34
CA ASN A 267 -12.00 8.20 9.59
C ASN A 267 -11.83 9.70 9.83
N VAL A 268 -12.16 10.16 11.03
CA VAL A 268 -11.75 11.49 11.52
C VAL A 268 -10.34 11.34 12.10
N GLY A 269 -9.33 11.53 11.24
CA GLY A 269 -7.94 11.23 11.58
C GLY A 269 -7.27 12.29 12.46
N CYS A 270 -7.73 13.55 12.38
CA CYS A 270 -7.16 14.64 13.15
C CYS A 270 -8.16 15.79 13.34
N ILE A 271 -8.12 16.43 14.49
CA ILE A 271 -8.72 17.75 14.73
C ILE A 271 -7.63 18.63 15.31
N ARG A 272 -7.39 19.79 14.69
CA ARG A 272 -6.34 20.72 15.11
C ARG A 272 -6.89 22.14 15.19
N GLY A 273 -6.63 22.82 16.31
CA GLY A 273 -7.04 24.22 16.48
C GLY A 273 -6.40 24.88 17.69
N GLY A 274 -6.15 26.17 17.57
CA GLY A 274 -5.54 26.99 18.62
C GLY A 274 -4.04 26.79 18.78
N HIS A 275 -3.48 27.49 19.77
CA HIS A 275 -2.05 27.57 20.04
C HIS A 275 -1.76 27.22 21.51
N PRO A 276 -1.19 26.02 21.82
CA PRO A 276 -0.91 25.61 23.20
C PRO A 276 -0.02 26.60 23.97
N TRP A 277 0.87 27.30 23.27
CA TRP A 277 1.76 28.31 23.84
C TRP A 277 1.04 29.64 24.20
N ARG A 278 -0.23 29.81 23.76
CA ARG A 278 -1.00 31.06 23.98
C ARG A 278 -2.48 30.79 24.23
N VAL A 279 -2.82 29.97 25.19
CA VAL A 279 -4.20 29.60 25.56
C VAL A 279 -5.08 30.77 26.01
N SER A 280 -4.50 31.96 26.32
CA SER A 280 -5.21 33.17 26.65
C SER A 280 -5.82 33.91 25.43
N ARG A 281 -5.84 33.28 24.27
CA ARG A 281 -6.45 33.77 23.02
C ARG A 281 -7.45 32.77 22.48
N THR A 282 -8.55 33.27 21.93
CA THR A 282 -9.44 32.43 21.13
C THR A 282 -8.74 32.08 19.83
N PRO A 283 -8.81 30.80 19.38
CA PRO A 283 -8.20 30.39 18.12
C PRO A 283 -8.93 30.99 16.91
N ASP A 284 -8.14 31.39 15.94
CA ASP A 284 -8.59 31.94 14.67
C ASP A 284 -8.96 30.87 13.63
N ARG A 285 -8.41 29.66 13.75
CA ARG A 285 -8.70 28.55 12.86
C ARG A 285 -8.73 27.20 13.59
N THR A 286 -9.65 26.35 13.16
CA THR A 286 -9.72 24.92 13.55
C THR A 286 -10.03 24.10 12.32
N ASP A 287 -9.27 23.02 12.14
CA ASP A 287 -9.37 22.09 11.04
C ASP A 287 -9.78 20.70 11.55
N VAL A 288 -10.62 20.00 10.79
CA VAL A 288 -10.85 18.56 10.90
C VAL A 288 -10.40 17.88 9.62
N PHE A 289 -9.69 16.75 9.76
CA PHE A 289 -9.15 15.99 8.65
C PHE A 289 -9.83 14.64 8.57
N LEU A 290 -10.33 14.31 7.38
CA LEU A 290 -11.08 13.09 7.10
C LEU A 290 -10.32 12.25 6.07
N ASP A 291 -10.22 10.95 6.32
CA ASP A 291 -9.85 9.94 5.33
C ASP A 291 -11.14 9.27 4.85
N VAL A 292 -11.49 9.47 3.59
CA VAL A 292 -12.74 9.00 2.98
C VAL A 292 -12.43 7.86 2.02
N ARG A 293 -12.85 6.65 2.36
CA ARG A 293 -12.67 5.48 1.48
C ARG A 293 -13.75 5.44 0.41
N VAL A 294 -13.31 5.15 -0.84
CA VAL A 294 -14.12 5.26 -2.06
C VAL A 294 -14.07 3.92 -2.81
N PRO A 295 -15.22 3.30 -3.11
CA PRO A 295 -15.25 2.06 -3.89
C PRO A 295 -14.55 2.18 -5.25
N PRO A 296 -13.97 1.10 -5.79
CA PRO A 296 -13.31 1.13 -7.09
C PRO A 296 -14.26 1.54 -8.23
N THR A 297 -15.53 1.22 -8.11
CA THR A 297 -16.59 1.57 -9.10
C THR A 297 -17.10 3.00 -8.99
N MET A 298 -16.72 3.75 -7.93
CA MET A 298 -17.22 5.10 -7.69
C MET A 298 -16.19 6.15 -8.11
N PRO A 299 -16.52 7.12 -8.97
CA PRO A 299 -15.62 8.20 -9.32
C PRO A 299 -15.24 9.05 -8.10
N LEU A 300 -13.95 9.38 -7.91
CA LEU A 300 -13.45 10.18 -6.79
C LEU A 300 -14.12 11.55 -6.66
N LYS A 301 -14.59 12.13 -7.78
CA LYS A 301 -15.34 13.40 -7.79
C LYS A 301 -16.61 13.37 -6.93
N GLU A 302 -17.17 12.19 -6.67
CA GLU A 302 -18.38 12.04 -5.84
C GLU A 302 -18.13 12.48 -4.39
N VAL A 303 -16.91 12.24 -3.84
CA VAL A 303 -16.52 12.77 -2.52
C VAL A 303 -16.57 14.29 -2.55
N ARG A 304 -15.91 14.92 -3.53
CA ARG A 304 -15.86 16.37 -3.64
C ARG A 304 -17.25 17.00 -3.79
N ILE A 305 -18.13 16.36 -4.58
CA ILE A 305 -19.52 16.83 -4.76
C ILE A 305 -20.27 16.74 -3.44
N SER A 306 -20.15 15.60 -2.73
CA SER A 306 -20.84 15.36 -1.47
C SER A 306 -20.36 16.29 -0.34
N VAL A 307 -19.04 16.45 -0.20
CA VAL A 307 -18.46 17.40 0.77
C VAL A 307 -18.82 18.83 0.44
N LYS A 308 -18.79 19.22 -0.84
CA LYS A 308 -19.24 20.56 -1.26
C LYS A 308 -20.69 20.82 -0.83
N GLN A 309 -21.58 19.86 -1.01
CA GLN A 309 -22.97 20.01 -0.60
C GLN A 309 -23.09 20.18 0.93
N LEU A 310 -22.41 19.31 1.71
CA LEU A 310 -22.34 19.46 3.17
C LEU A 310 -21.88 20.86 3.57
N VAL A 311 -20.78 21.36 3.00
CA VAL A 311 -20.24 22.67 3.34
C VAL A 311 -21.19 23.81 2.94
N LEU A 312 -21.89 23.71 1.81
CA LEU A 312 -22.89 24.70 1.42
C LEU A 312 -24.05 24.74 2.40
N ASP A 313 -24.53 23.62 2.89
CA ASP A 313 -25.62 23.55 3.86
C ASP A 313 -25.17 24.07 5.25
N LEU A 314 -23.95 23.75 5.66
CA LEU A 314 -23.34 24.32 6.86
C LEU A 314 -23.18 25.85 6.77
N ARG A 315 -22.74 26.39 5.63
CA ARG A 315 -22.62 27.84 5.41
C ARG A 315 -23.96 28.56 5.45
N LYS A 316 -25.04 27.93 4.97
CA LYS A 316 -26.40 28.51 5.10
C LYS A 316 -26.83 28.66 6.56
N LYS A 317 -26.51 27.65 7.38
CA LYS A 317 -26.85 27.61 8.80
C LYS A 317 -25.94 28.49 9.67
N HIS A 318 -24.67 28.60 9.29
CA HIS A 318 -23.60 29.27 10.03
C HIS A 318 -22.80 30.20 9.11
N SER A 319 -23.45 31.27 8.64
CA SER A 319 -22.90 32.18 7.61
C SER A 319 -21.63 32.91 8.01
N ASP A 320 -21.39 33.09 9.32
CA ASP A 320 -20.26 33.82 9.91
C ASP A 320 -19.10 32.89 10.35
N TYR A 321 -19.23 31.55 10.21
CA TYR A 321 -18.22 30.62 10.68
C TYR A 321 -16.99 30.49 9.73
N GLY A 322 -17.04 31.09 8.56
CA GLY A 322 -15.94 31.06 7.58
C GLY A 322 -15.59 29.59 7.19
N ILE A 323 -16.61 28.75 6.99
CA ILE A 323 -16.40 27.32 6.72
C ILE A 323 -15.78 27.15 5.34
N GLU A 324 -14.66 26.45 5.29
CA GLU A 324 -13.93 26.09 4.06
C GLU A 324 -13.71 24.58 3.98
N TYR A 325 -13.43 24.07 2.79
CA TYR A 325 -12.97 22.70 2.61
C TYR A 325 -11.95 22.59 1.48
N GLU A 326 -11.13 21.58 1.57
CA GLU A 326 -10.13 21.22 0.57
C GLU A 326 -10.03 19.69 0.47
N THR A 327 -9.87 19.19 -0.74
CA THR A 327 -9.44 17.80 -0.99
C THR A 327 -7.98 17.84 -1.39
N PHE A 328 -7.10 17.15 -0.68
CA PHE A 328 -5.66 17.29 -0.85
C PHE A 328 -4.92 15.96 -1.16
N VAL A 329 -5.62 14.83 -1.02
CA VAL A 329 -5.18 13.51 -1.49
C VAL A 329 -6.30 12.88 -2.28
N SER A 330 -5.97 12.16 -3.35
CA SER A 330 -6.94 11.43 -4.17
C SER A 330 -6.26 10.26 -4.86
N VAL A 331 -6.53 9.06 -4.38
CA VAL A 331 -6.09 7.79 -4.97
C VAL A 331 -7.33 6.97 -5.30
N PRO A 332 -7.55 6.50 -6.53
CA PRO A 332 -8.71 5.68 -6.86
C PRO A 332 -8.56 4.26 -6.35
N GLY A 333 -9.67 3.56 -6.19
CA GLY A 333 -9.66 2.12 -6.06
C GLY A 333 -9.31 1.41 -7.37
N ALA A 334 -9.07 0.12 -7.26
CA ALA A 334 -8.85 -0.77 -8.40
C ALA A 334 -9.60 -2.08 -8.20
N GLU A 335 -9.93 -2.74 -9.31
CA GLU A 335 -10.54 -4.07 -9.30
C GLU A 335 -10.02 -4.91 -10.47
N ILE A 336 -10.06 -6.22 -10.32
CA ILE A 336 -9.75 -7.19 -11.37
C ILE A 336 -10.88 -8.24 -11.43
N SER A 337 -11.24 -8.66 -12.63
CA SER A 337 -12.26 -9.71 -12.80
C SER A 337 -11.79 -11.03 -12.20
N LYS A 338 -12.66 -11.70 -11.43
CA LYS A 338 -12.41 -13.06 -10.93
C LYS A 338 -12.14 -14.08 -12.05
N ASP A 339 -12.60 -13.79 -13.27
CA ASP A 339 -12.44 -14.66 -14.43
C ASP A 339 -11.17 -14.35 -15.24
N HIS A 340 -10.40 -13.32 -14.83
CA HIS A 340 -9.14 -12.98 -15.47
C HIS A 340 -8.09 -14.09 -15.33
N GLN A 341 -7.27 -14.29 -16.36
CA GLN A 341 -6.22 -15.33 -16.36
C GLN A 341 -5.29 -15.24 -15.14
N LEU A 342 -4.84 -14.03 -14.78
CA LEU A 342 -3.97 -13.83 -13.60
C LEU A 342 -4.60 -14.40 -12.32
N VAL A 343 -5.89 -14.13 -12.09
CA VAL A 343 -6.62 -14.63 -10.91
C VAL A 343 -6.67 -16.16 -10.95
N LYS A 344 -7.06 -16.75 -12.09
CA LYS A 344 -7.12 -18.22 -12.24
C LYS A 344 -5.78 -18.91 -12.06
N THR A 345 -4.71 -18.29 -12.56
CA THR A 345 -3.36 -18.83 -12.38
C THR A 345 -2.95 -18.81 -10.90
N ILE A 346 -3.18 -17.70 -10.18
CA ILE A 346 -2.87 -17.63 -8.74
C ILE A 346 -3.74 -18.60 -7.93
N GLU A 347 -5.04 -18.75 -8.23
CA GLU A 347 -5.91 -19.76 -7.62
C GLU A 347 -5.33 -21.18 -7.78
N SER A 348 -4.93 -21.55 -9.00
CA SER A 348 -4.35 -22.85 -9.31
C SER A 348 -3.03 -23.08 -8.57
N CYS A 349 -2.13 -22.09 -8.58
CA CYS A 349 -0.84 -22.17 -7.89
C CYS A 349 -1.02 -22.23 -6.36
N HIS A 350 -1.94 -21.44 -5.80
CA HIS A 350 -2.29 -21.47 -4.38
C HIS A 350 -2.80 -22.86 -3.98
N GLN A 351 -3.76 -23.42 -4.71
CA GLN A 351 -4.29 -24.77 -4.46
C GLN A 351 -3.19 -25.84 -4.53
N ARG A 352 -2.27 -25.71 -5.49
CA ARG A 352 -1.15 -26.66 -5.64
C ARG A 352 -0.17 -26.59 -4.47
N VAL A 353 0.11 -25.41 -3.95
CA VAL A 353 1.08 -25.19 -2.87
C VAL A 353 0.50 -25.50 -1.49
N LEU A 354 -0.73 -25.06 -1.21
CA LEU A 354 -1.35 -25.13 0.11
C LEU A 354 -2.34 -26.29 0.26
N GLY A 355 -2.78 -26.90 -0.84
CA GLY A 355 -3.79 -27.96 -0.81
C GLY A 355 -5.22 -27.48 -0.53
N THR A 356 -5.43 -26.17 -0.42
CA THR A 356 -6.73 -25.56 -0.15
C THR A 356 -7.08 -24.54 -1.22
N ALA A 357 -8.37 -24.35 -1.48
CA ALA A 357 -8.82 -23.29 -2.39
C ALA A 357 -8.50 -21.91 -1.80
N ALA A 358 -8.02 -21.01 -2.66
CA ALA A 358 -7.82 -19.63 -2.27
C ALA A 358 -9.16 -18.91 -2.03
N THR A 359 -9.16 -17.99 -1.09
CA THR A 359 -10.33 -17.13 -0.82
C THR A 359 -10.17 -15.79 -1.53
N HIS A 360 -11.30 -15.22 -1.96
CA HIS A 360 -11.36 -13.88 -2.52
C HIS A 360 -11.67 -12.85 -1.44
N ALA A 361 -11.14 -11.65 -1.60
CA ALA A 361 -11.41 -10.55 -0.70
C ALA A 361 -11.60 -9.22 -1.44
N THR A 362 -12.34 -8.34 -0.82
CA THR A 362 -12.37 -6.90 -1.09
C THR A 362 -11.85 -6.19 0.14
N VAL A 363 -10.98 -5.20 -0.02
CA VAL A 363 -10.31 -4.52 1.09
C VAL A 363 -10.52 -3.01 1.06
N LEU A 364 -10.44 -2.39 2.24
CA LEU A 364 -10.70 -0.96 2.41
C LEU A 364 -9.43 -0.08 2.28
N TRP A 365 -8.24 -0.70 2.24
CA TRP A 365 -7.00 0.00 1.93
C TRP A 365 -6.78 0.11 0.42
N ASP A 366 -5.93 0.98 -0.03
CA ASP A 366 -5.51 1.15 -1.42
C ASP A 366 -4.08 0.64 -1.65
N SER A 367 -3.72 0.52 -2.92
CA SER A 367 -2.39 0.07 -3.35
C SER A 367 -2.02 0.64 -4.71
N ASP A 368 -0.79 0.42 -5.12
CA ASP A 368 -0.28 0.76 -6.45
C ASP A 368 -1.01 0.06 -7.62
N ALA A 369 -1.91 -0.91 -7.34
CA ALA A 369 -2.80 -1.44 -8.37
C ALA A 369 -3.66 -0.34 -9.00
N SER A 370 -3.98 0.72 -8.25
CA SER A 370 -4.67 1.89 -8.76
C SER A 370 -3.91 2.62 -9.87
N VAL A 371 -2.59 2.60 -9.81
CA VAL A 371 -1.72 3.17 -10.85
C VAL A 371 -1.67 2.23 -12.05
N MET A 372 -1.39 0.95 -11.81
CA MET A 372 -1.25 -0.07 -12.86
C MET A 372 -2.49 -0.18 -13.74
N THR A 373 -3.67 -0.28 -13.14
CA THR A 373 -4.94 -0.43 -13.87
C THR A 373 -5.25 0.77 -14.77
N ARG A 374 -4.83 1.99 -14.40
CA ARG A 374 -4.96 3.17 -15.27
C ARG A 374 -4.13 3.10 -16.54
N PHE A 375 -3.05 2.33 -16.53
CA PHE A 375 -2.22 2.06 -17.69
C PHE A 375 -2.62 0.78 -18.42
N GLY A 376 -3.74 0.17 -18.05
CA GLY A 376 -4.25 -1.06 -18.68
C GLY A 376 -3.49 -2.32 -18.27
N ILE A 377 -2.75 -2.28 -17.17
CA ILE A 377 -2.01 -3.42 -16.64
C ILE A 377 -2.90 -4.14 -15.62
N GLU A 378 -3.31 -5.36 -15.97
CA GLU A 378 -4.12 -6.20 -15.09
C GLU A 378 -3.34 -6.59 -13.84
N THR A 379 -3.86 -6.22 -12.67
CA THR A 379 -3.10 -6.27 -11.42
C THR A 379 -3.90 -6.96 -10.33
N LEU A 380 -3.24 -7.90 -9.62
CA LEU A 380 -3.81 -8.63 -8.50
C LEU A 380 -2.95 -8.42 -7.24
N ASN A 381 -3.59 -8.08 -6.12
CA ASN A 381 -2.94 -8.09 -4.81
C ASN A 381 -3.01 -9.49 -4.21
N TYR A 382 -1.83 -10.06 -3.90
CA TYR A 382 -1.68 -11.34 -3.24
C TYR A 382 -0.34 -11.39 -2.51
N GLY A 383 -0.33 -11.53 -1.19
CA GLY A 383 0.89 -11.51 -0.39
C GLY A 383 0.80 -12.30 0.92
N PRO A 384 1.90 -12.35 1.69
CA PRO A 384 2.04 -13.20 2.87
C PRO A 384 1.12 -12.78 4.02
N SER A 385 1.01 -13.64 5.03
CA SER A 385 0.14 -13.44 6.20
C SER A 385 0.92 -13.01 7.44
N SER A 386 0.31 -12.10 8.20
CA SER A 386 0.77 -11.70 9.55
C SER A 386 0.20 -12.58 10.65
N GLY A 387 -0.82 -13.37 10.35
CA GLY A 387 -1.72 -13.89 11.39
C GLY A 387 -2.46 -12.76 12.14
N PRO A 388 -3.02 -13.01 13.33
CA PRO A 388 -3.77 -12.01 14.05
C PRO A 388 -2.97 -10.75 14.37
N ARG A 389 -3.56 -9.59 14.12
CA ARG A 389 -2.97 -8.28 14.49
C ARG A 389 -2.99 -8.11 16.00
N ASP A 390 -1.91 -7.60 16.57
CA ASP A 390 -1.77 -7.30 17.98
C ASP A 390 -0.93 -6.02 18.22
N ALA A 391 -0.67 -5.70 19.48
CA ALA A 391 0.09 -4.50 19.85
C ALA A 391 1.59 -4.56 19.49
N GLU A 392 2.09 -5.73 19.10
CA GLU A 392 3.51 -5.89 18.69
C GLU A 392 3.81 -5.28 17.33
N GLY A 393 2.79 -4.91 16.53
CA GLY A 393 2.97 -4.29 15.22
C GLY A 393 3.22 -5.31 14.11
N GLU A 394 4.05 -4.93 13.14
CA GLU A 394 4.28 -5.73 11.94
C GLU A 394 5.02 -7.03 12.22
N LYS A 395 4.52 -8.10 11.67
CA LYS A 395 5.11 -9.44 11.70
C LYS A 395 4.60 -10.26 10.52
N VAL A 396 5.38 -11.28 10.13
CA VAL A 396 4.99 -12.25 9.09
C VAL A 396 5.40 -13.65 9.53
N ALA A 397 4.56 -14.64 9.29
CA ALA A 397 4.89 -16.04 9.51
C ALA A 397 5.90 -16.53 8.44
N ILE A 398 6.99 -17.14 8.87
CA ILE A 398 8.02 -17.70 7.97
C ILE A 398 7.39 -18.67 6.95
N GLU A 399 6.50 -19.54 7.41
CA GLU A 399 5.77 -20.46 6.56
C GLU A 399 5.03 -19.75 5.42
N THR A 400 4.39 -18.62 5.69
CA THR A 400 3.65 -17.89 4.65
C THR A 400 4.57 -17.18 3.67
N LEU A 401 5.74 -16.71 4.08
CA LEU A 401 6.76 -16.22 3.16
C LEU A 401 7.22 -17.31 2.20
N VAL A 402 7.50 -18.51 2.73
CA VAL A 402 7.90 -19.67 1.93
C VAL A 402 6.78 -20.06 0.95
N ASN A 403 5.55 -20.15 1.42
CA ASN A 403 4.41 -20.53 0.59
C ASN A 403 4.09 -19.46 -0.48
N THR A 404 4.16 -18.18 -0.13
CA THR A 404 3.99 -17.08 -1.10
C THR A 404 5.09 -17.12 -2.16
N THR A 405 6.34 -17.39 -1.78
CA THR A 405 7.46 -17.57 -2.72
C THR A 405 7.18 -18.73 -3.70
N LYS A 406 6.65 -19.85 -3.20
CA LYS A 406 6.26 -20.99 -4.05
C LYS A 406 5.17 -20.64 -5.04
N VAL A 407 4.11 -19.94 -4.59
CA VAL A 407 3.02 -19.50 -5.45
C VAL A 407 3.53 -18.56 -6.54
N TYR A 408 4.37 -17.59 -6.18
CA TYR A 408 4.94 -16.63 -7.15
C TYR A 408 5.84 -17.33 -8.19
N ALA A 409 6.67 -18.28 -7.78
CA ALA A 409 7.52 -19.02 -8.71
C ALA A 409 6.69 -19.81 -9.72
N LEU A 410 5.66 -20.51 -9.26
CA LEU A 410 4.77 -21.28 -10.16
C LEU A 410 3.95 -20.34 -11.07
N ALA A 411 3.45 -19.23 -10.53
CA ALA A 411 2.67 -18.26 -11.30
C ALA A 411 3.52 -17.62 -12.41
N ALA A 412 4.77 -17.23 -12.12
CA ALA A 412 5.69 -16.70 -13.12
C ALA A 412 5.99 -17.74 -14.21
N ALA A 413 6.25 -18.99 -13.81
CA ALA A 413 6.47 -20.10 -14.76
C ALA A 413 5.26 -20.31 -15.68
N GLU A 414 4.05 -20.28 -15.14
CA GLU A 414 2.82 -20.52 -15.91
C GLU A 414 2.46 -19.34 -16.83
N ILE A 415 2.55 -18.09 -16.31
CA ILE A 415 2.19 -16.89 -17.07
C ILE A 415 3.20 -16.64 -18.18
N CYS A 416 4.50 -16.73 -17.87
CA CYS A 416 5.57 -16.40 -18.81
C CYS A 416 5.98 -17.58 -19.68
N GLY A 417 5.27 -18.72 -19.65
CA GLY A 417 5.52 -19.86 -20.55
C GLY A 417 6.85 -20.55 -20.29
N ALA A 418 7.00 -21.16 -19.10
CA ALA A 418 8.22 -21.87 -18.72
C ALA A 418 8.38 -23.22 -19.44
N HIS A 419 9.63 -23.52 -19.85
CA HIS A 419 10.03 -24.79 -20.44
C HIS A 419 11.46 -25.20 -20.03
#